data_35b67586a2d8a25223989a4890a6da8e
#
_entry.id   35b67586a2d8a25223989a4890a6da8e
#
_cell.length_a   1.000
_cell.length_b   1.000
_cell.length_c   1.000
_cell.angle_alpha   90.00
_cell.angle_beta   90.00
_cell.angle_gamma   90.00
#
_symmetry.space_group_name_H-M   'P 1'
#
loop_
_entity.id
_entity.type
_entity.pdbx_description
1 polymer ?
#
loop_
_entity_poly.entity_id
_entity_poly.type
_entity_poly.pdbx_seq_one_letter_code
_entity_poly.pdbx_strand_id
1 'polypeptide(L)'
;MIIKVKTPDYECELIICETSSQPVSLPSWQKPFAKAVWPVIGSHRQSVRKSTYENEVTAVNRFVSFLGKEKTLADITHEDIEAYVNQLKALSFKASTIKTYLASLKAVINRMGGDGRELFRNVSIGKKRTSQPIFNWQQMEKVHHTKPEEGTKDLLAHDTFIFQHDAMGMPFVDLMNLTKNNLRNGHIVYHRVKTGEEVSVPLLPELKAILDKYKREDSPWLFPFWHEGKSDRPRTVLARYNRYLVGLSENYGLPRMTSYTARRTWATNAYRNGIDMQVIQRGLGHASVTTTLRYIQDIDQSAVDAACASMVVHLKQRKKGQKEGKIYVNC
;
A
#
# COMPACT_ATOMS: atom_id res chain seq x y z
N MET A 1 58.56 -6.98 -21.99
CA MET A 1 59.82 -7.74 -22.06
C MET A 1 59.97 -8.24 -23.48
N ILE A 2 61.11 -8.01 -24.16
CA ILE A 2 61.39 -8.51 -25.52
C ILE A 2 62.32 -9.70 -25.36
N ILE A 3 61.89 -10.89 -25.78
CA ILE A 3 62.74 -12.09 -25.80
C ILE A 3 63.11 -12.35 -27.26
N LYS A 4 64.43 -12.29 -27.55
CA LYS A 4 64.95 -12.67 -28.88
C LYS A 4 65.27 -14.15 -28.86
N VAL A 5 64.67 -14.90 -29.70
CA VAL A 5 64.96 -16.33 -29.92
C VAL A 5 65.66 -16.48 -31.24
N LYS A 6 66.93 -16.99 -31.21
CA LYS A 6 67.76 -17.20 -32.38
C LYS A 6 68.04 -18.72 -32.54
N THR A 7 67.56 -19.28 -33.62
CA THR A 7 67.97 -20.63 -34.06
C THR A 7 68.80 -20.53 -35.32
N PRO A 8 69.54 -21.59 -35.72
CA PRO A 8 70.43 -21.50 -36.90
C PRO A 8 69.78 -21.05 -38.19
N ASP A 9 68.43 -21.25 -38.30
CA ASP A 9 67.70 -20.93 -39.54
C ASP A 9 66.60 -19.84 -39.36
N TYR A 10 66.42 -19.28 -38.15
CA TYR A 10 65.39 -18.29 -37.91
C TYR A 10 65.67 -17.39 -36.68
N GLU A 11 65.49 -16.10 -36.84
CA GLU A 11 65.54 -15.10 -35.78
C GLU A 11 64.10 -14.50 -35.63
N CYS A 12 63.50 -14.64 -34.48
CA CYS A 12 62.23 -13.99 -34.21
C CYS A 12 62.26 -13.24 -32.88
N GLU A 13 61.59 -12.08 -32.85
CA GLU A 13 61.40 -11.30 -31.62
C GLU A 13 60.00 -11.62 -31.08
N LEU A 14 59.93 -12.19 -29.87
CA LEU A 14 58.69 -12.33 -29.11
C LEU A 14 58.53 -11.08 -28.24
N ILE A 15 57.62 -10.20 -28.61
CA ILE A 15 57.25 -9.07 -27.79
C ILE A 15 56.19 -9.58 -26.80
N ILE A 16 56.56 -9.83 -25.56
CA ILE A 16 55.59 -10.09 -24.47
C ILE A 16 55.13 -8.71 -24.00
N CYS A 17 53.99 -8.25 -24.52
CA CYS A 17 53.27 -7.16 -23.91
C CYS A 17 52.83 -7.61 -22.51
N GLU A 18 53.34 -6.99 -21.46
CA GLU A 18 52.66 -7.04 -20.16
C GLU A 18 51.29 -6.37 -20.36
N THR A 19 50.29 -7.19 -20.61
CA THR A 19 48.94 -6.72 -20.40
C THR A 19 48.86 -6.38 -18.93
N SER A 20 48.78 -5.10 -18.60
CA SER A 20 48.33 -4.64 -17.29
C SER A 20 47.02 -5.34 -17.02
N SER A 21 47.06 -6.43 -16.27
CA SER A 21 45.89 -7.12 -15.81
C SER A 21 45.19 -6.19 -14.81
N GLN A 22 44.36 -5.28 -15.33
CA GLN A 22 43.28 -4.79 -14.49
C GLN A 22 42.57 -6.04 -13.97
N PRO A 23 42.34 -6.18 -12.67
CA PRO A 23 41.68 -7.33 -12.13
C PRO A 23 40.36 -7.47 -12.88
N VAL A 24 40.21 -8.57 -13.62
CA VAL A 24 38.98 -8.89 -14.36
C VAL A 24 37.89 -8.85 -13.31
N SER A 25 37.05 -7.83 -13.35
CA SER A 25 35.96 -7.71 -12.40
C SER A 25 35.02 -8.87 -12.64
N LEU A 26 34.98 -9.80 -11.70
CA LEU A 26 34.07 -10.97 -11.76
C LEU A 26 32.66 -10.49 -12.15
N PRO A 27 31.97 -11.20 -13.05
CA PRO A 27 30.58 -10.93 -13.35
C PRO A 27 29.76 -10.86 -12.06
N SER A 28 28.73 -10.04 -12.04
CA SER A 28 27.93 -9.78 -10.81
C SER A 28 27.40 -11.05 -10.15
N TRP A 29 27.09 -12.09 -10.93
CA TRP A 29 26.60 -13.39 -10.46
C TRP A 29 27.68 -14.29 -9.81
N GLN A 30 28.98 -14.02 -10.05
CA GLN A 30 30.09 -14.70 -9.40
C GLN A 30 30.58 -13.98 -8.12
N LYS A 31 30.12 -12.75 -7.89
CA LYS A 31 30.43 -12.04 -6.65
C LYS A 31 29.52 -12.53 -5.52
N PRO A 32 29.98 -12.52 -4.25
CA PRO A 32 29.08 -12.76 -3.11
C PRO A 32 27.83 -11.91 -3.20
N PHE A 33 26.66 -12.51 -3.03
CA PHE A 33 25.36 -11.83 -3.12
C PHE A 33 25.32 -10.60 -2.22
N ALA A 34 25.88 -10.72 -1.00
CA ALA A 34 25.98 -9.64 -0.03
C ALA A 34 26.71 -8.39 -0.55
N LYS A 35 27.62 -8.53 -1.53
CA LYS A 35 28.36 -7.41 -2.16
C LYS A 35 27.72 -6.98 -3.48
N ALA A 36 27.26 -7.94 -4.29
CA ALA A 36 26.72 -7.70 -5.63
C ALA A 36 25.35 -7.00 -5.63
N VAL A 37 24.56 -7.14 -4.58
CA VAL A 37 23.18 -6.65 -4.51
C VAL A 37 23.07 -5.13 -4.34
N TRP A 38 24.00 -4.49 -3.64
CA TRP A 38 23.85 -3.07 -3.28
C TRP A 38 23.95 -2.09 -4.45
N PRO A 39 24.84 -2.27 -5.45
CA PRO A 39 24.80 -1.44 -6.65
C PRO A 39 23.47 -1.51 -7.39
N VAL A 40 22.84 -2.71 -7.45
CA VAL A 40 21.55 -2.93 -8.09
C VAL A 40 20.42 -2.22 -7.35
N ILE A 41 20.43 -2.26 -6.02
CA ILE A 41 19.46 -1.51 -5.19
C ILE A 41 19.70 0.00 -5.33
N GLY A 42 20.96 0.42 -5.30
CA GLY A 42 21.36 1.84 -5.40
C GLY A 42 20.90 2.49 -6.71
N SER A 43 21.12 1.81 -7.85
CA SER A 43 20.65 2.29 -9.15
C SER A 43 19.14 2.43 -9.26
N HIS A 44 18.38 1.62 -8.51
CA HIS A 44 16.92 1.62 -8.50
C HIS A 44 16.31 2.72 -7.60
N ARG A 45 17.11 3.36 -6.75
CA ARG A 45 16.65 4.35 -5.76
C ARG A 45 15.87 5.53 -6.37
N GLN A 46 16.32 6.01 -7.53
CA GLN A 46 15.72 7.19 -8.18
C GLN A 46 14.46 6.84 -9.00
N SER A 47 14.32 5.58 -9.44
CA SER A 47 13.24 5.13 -10.30
C SER A 47 12.01 4.62 -9.53
N VAL A 48 12.11 4.46 -8.21
CA VAL A 48 11.02 3.96 -7.38
C VAL A 48 10.70 4.88 -6.21
N ARG A 49 9.51 4.67 -5.64
CA ARG A 49 9.11 5.37 -4.42
C ARG A 49 10.03 5.01 -3.26
N LYS A 50 10.27 5.98 -2.40
CA LYS A 50 11.07 5.82 -1.18
C LYS A 50 10.65 4.59 -0.36
N SER A 51 9.35 4.35 -0.18
CA SER A 51 8.85 3.18 0.56
C SER A 51 9.16 1.85 -0.11
N THR A 52 9.16 1.78 -1.44
CA THR A 52 9.55 0.58 -2.18
C THR A 52 11.03 0.31 -1.99
N TYR A 53 11.85 1.33 -2.15
CA TYR A 53 13.30 1.25 -1.89
C TYR A 53 13.61 0.79 -0.46
N GLU A 54 12.96 1.38 0.56
CA GLU A 54 13.15 1.01 1.96
C GLU A 54 12.74 -0.46 2.23
N ASN A 55 11.69 -0.96 1.57
CA ASN A 55 11.28 -2.35 1.66
C ASN A 55 12.31 -3.29 1.02
N GLU A 56 12.86 -2.93 -0.13
CA GLU A 56 13.92 -3.70 -0.79
C GLU A 56 15.16 -3.77 0.09
N VAL A 57 15.63 -2.63 0.60
CA VAL A 57 16.78 -2.56 1.51
C VAL A 57 16.56 -3.43 2.75
N THR A 58 15.37 -3.35 3.35
CA THR A 58 15.04 -4.15 4.55
C THR A 58 15.00 -5.64 4.25
N ALA A 59 14.36 -6.05 3.15
CA ALA A 59 14.27 -7.44 2.74
C ALA A 59 15.64 -8.04 2.45
N VAL A 60 16.47 -7.31 1.71
CA VAL A 60 17.83 -7.76 1.35
C VAL A 60 18.73 -7.83 2.56
N ASN A 61 18.73 -6.83 3.45
CA ASN A 61 19.53 -6.89 4.69
C ASN A 61 19.22 -8.13 5.50
N ARG A 62 17.93 -8.46 5.68
CA ARG A 62 17.52 -9.66 6.41
C ARG A 62 17.95 -10.94 5.70
N PHE A 63 17.81 -10.99 4.38
CA PHE A 63 18.19 -12.16 3.62
C PHE A 63 19.71 -12.37 3.62
N VAL A 64 20.51 -11.31 3.47
CA VAL A 64 21.98 -11.36 3.58
C VAL A 64 22.40 -11.83 4.97
N SER A 65 21.72 -11.36 6.03
CA SER A 65 22.00 -11.82 7.40
C SER A 65 21.68 -13.31 7.61
N PHE A 66 20.71 -13.86 6.87
CA PHE A 66 20.37 -15.28 6.88
C PHE A 66 21.35 -16.11 6.04
N LEU A 67 21.60 -15.65 4.80
CA LEU A 67 22.37 -16.38 3.79
C LEU A 67 23.86 -16.49 4.14
N GLY A 68 24.39 -15.51 4.87
CA GLY A 68 25.82 -15.33 5.09
C GLY A 68 26.48 -14.48 4.02
N LYS A 69 27.81 -14.32 4.13
CA LYS A 69 28.55 -13.34 3.31
C LYS A 69 29.15 -13.92 2.02
N GLU A 70 29.27 -15.24 1.93
CA GLU A 70 30.08 -15.90 0.90
C GLU A 70 29.27 -16.43 -0.29
N LYS A 71 27.99 -16.80 -0.08
CA LYS A 71 27.13 -17.32 -1.16
C LYS A 71 26.96 -16.32 -2.30
N THR A 72 27.15 -16.78 -3.53
CA THR A 72 26.91 -16.00 -4.75
C THR A 72 25.44 -16.10 -5.16
N LEU A 73 25.01 -15.31 -6.15
CA LEU A 73 23.64 -15.41 -6.69
C LEU A 73 23.37 -16.79 -7.30
N ALA A 74 24.39 -17.42 -7.92
CA ALA A 74 24.28 -18.74 -8.53
C ALA A 74 24.11 -19.88 -7.50
N ASP A 75 24.58 -19.67 -6.27
CA ASP A 75 24.52 -20.67 -5.20
C ASP A 75 23.21 -20.61 -4.40
N ILE A 76 22.36 -19.60 -4.66
CA ILE A 76 21.07 -19.48 -3.98
C ILE A 76 20.10 -20.47 -4.59
N THR A 77 19.56 -21.34 -3.77
CA THR A 77 18.61 -22.38 -4.18
C THR A 77 17.20 -22.12 -3.70
N HIS A 78 16.25 -22.88 -4.19
CA HIS A 78 14.85 -22.86 -3.70
C HIS A 78 14.79 -23.23 -2.21
N GLU A 79 15.57 -24.20 -1.77
CA GLU A 79 15.67 -24.66 -0.38
C GLU A 79 16.15 -23.55 0.55
N ASP A 80 17.07 -22.67 0.09
CA ASP A 80 17.47 -21.49 0.84
C ASP A 80 16.31 -20.54 1.08
N ILE A 81 15.47 -20.35 0.06
CA ILE A 81 14.27 -19.50 0.19
C ILE A 81 13.25 -20.10 1.16
N GLU A 82 13.01 -21.42 1.09
CA GLU A 82 12.14 -22.11 2.04
C GLU A 82 12.67 -22.06 3.48
N ALA A 83 13.95 -22.30 3.66
CA ALA A 83 14.62 -22.20 4.96
C ALA A 83 14.53 -20.78 5.53
N TYR A 84 14.72 -19.76 4.69
CA TYR A 84 14.54 -18.36 5.08
C TYR A 84 13.10 -18.06 5.53
N VAL A 85 12.10 -18.55 4.80
CA VAL A 85 10.69 -18.40 5.18
C VAL A 85 10.41 -19.08 6.51
N ASN A 86 10.95 -20.27 6.74
CA ASN A 86 10.77 -21.00 8.00
C ASN A 86 11.43 -20.24 9.17
N GLN A 87 12.61 -19.65 8.96
CA GLN A 87 13.23 -18.77 9.96
C GLN A 87 12.36 -17.55 10.27
N LEU A 88 11.80 -16.88 9.26
CA LEU A 88 10.91 -15.74 9.48
C LEU A 88 9.64 -16.13 10.25
N LYS A 89 9.09 -17.33 9.99
CA LYS A 89 7.95 -17.87 10.75
C LYS A 89 8.35 -18.15 12.21
N ALA A 90 9.50 -18.78 12.45
CA ALA A 90 10.03 -19.03 13.77
C ALA A 90 10.25 -17.73 14.58
N LEU A 91 10.68 -16.65 13.90
CA LEU A 91 10.79 -15.31 14.47
C LEU A 91 9.43 -14.59 14.59
N SER A 92 8.31 -15.28 14.42
CA SER A 92 6.94 -14.78 14.57
C SER A 92 6.57 -13.62 13.64
N PHE A 93 7.20 -13.51 12.45
CA PHE A 93 6.79 -12.51 11.46
C PHE A 93 5.40 -12.81 10.91
N LYS A 94 4.59 -11.76 10.75
CA LYS A 94 3.27 -11.87 10.14
C LYS A 94 3.39 -12.32 8.68
N ALA A 95 2.47 -13.17 8.22
CA ALA A 95 2.44 -13.66 6.84
C ALA A 95 2.47 -12.52 5.79
N SER A 96 1.82 -11.38 6.06
CA SER A 96 1.87 -10.19 5.20
C SER A 96 3.26 -9.57 5.11
N THR A 97 4.03 -9.56 6.20
CA THR A 97 5.40 -9.06 6.24
C THR A 97 6.32 -10.00 5.44
N ILE A 98 6.19 -11.31 5.64
CA ILE A 98 6.95 -12.33 4.89
C ILE A 98 6.67 -12.16 3.38
N LYS A 99 5.39 -12.02 2.97
CA LYS A 99 5.03 -11.77 1.57
C LYS A 99 5.70 -10.52 1.00
N THR A 100 5.75 -9.45 1.76
CA THR A 100 6.41 -8.21 1.32
C THR A 100 7.92 -8.41 1.13
N TYR A 101 8.58 -9.08 2.08
CA TYR A 101 10.01 -9.36 1.97
C TYR A 101 10.33 -10.24 0.76
N LEU A 102 9.57 -11.33 0.56
CA LEU A 102 9.79 -12.22 -0.58
C LEU A 102 9.50 -11.53 -1.92
N ALA A 103 8.46 -10.71 -2.01
CA ALA A 103 8.19 -9.94 -3.22
C ALA A 103 9.31 -8.95 -3.55
N SER A 104 9.82 -8.24 -2.55
CA SER A 104 10.96 -7.33 -2.71
C SER A 104 12.24 -8.08 -3.10
N LEU A 105 12.53 -9.19 -2.42
CA LEU A 105 13.70 -10.01 -2.70
C LEU A 105 13.66 -10.60 -4.11
N LYS A 106 12.52 -11.16 -4.52
CA LYS A 106 12.30 -11.67 -5.88
C LYS A 106 12.54 -10.60 -6.95
N ALA A 107 12.02 -9.38 -6.72
CA ALA A 107 12.24 -8.27 -7.64
C ALA A 107 13.72 -7.90 -7.76
N VAL A 108 14.46 -7.89 -6.66
CA VAL A 108 15.90 -7.62 -6.63
C VAL A 108 16.68 -8.72 -7.34
N ILE A 109 16.40 -9.98 -7.04
CA ILE A 109 17.05 -11.14 -7.69
C ILE A 109 16.83 -11.14 -9.20
N ASN A 110 15.61 -10.86 -9.66
CA ASN A 110 15.33 -10.74 -11.10
C ASN A 110 16.14 -9.62 -11.76
N ARG A 111 16.30 -8.48 -11.10
CA ARG A 111 17.16 -7.39 -11.62
C ARG A 111 18.63 -7.74 -11.64
N MET A 112 19.07 -8.64 -10.81
CA MET A 112 20.44 -9.17 -10.82
C MET A 112 20.67 -10.24 -11.91
N GLY A 113 19.61 -10.64 -12.64
CA GLY A 113 19.65 -11.69 -13.67
C GLY A 113 19.39 -13.10 -13.13
N GLY A 114 18.97 -13.24 -11.88
CA GLY A 114 18.57 -14.54 -11.31
C GLY A 114 17.16 -14.96 -11.71
N ASP A 115 16.87 -16.27 -11.68
CA ASP A 115 15.52 -16.79 -11.93
C ASP A 115 14.65 -16.78 -10.67
N GLY A 116 14.07 -15.59 -10.40
CA GLY A 116 13.15 -15.46 -9.27
C GLY A 116 11.84 -16.24 -9.46
N ARG A 117 11.49 -16.72 -10.66
CA ARG A 117 10.30 -17.58 -10.85
C ARG A 117 10.56 -18.93 -10.24
N GLU A 118 11.69 -19.53 -10.56
CA GLU A 118 12.07 -20.86 -10.06
C GLU A 118 12.40 -20.82 -8.56
N LEU A 119 13.22 -19.88 -8.13
CA LEU A 119 13.63 -19.74 -6.72
C LEU A 119 12.45 -19.59 -5.75
N PHE A 120 11.38 -18.90 -6.16
CA PHE A 120 10.22 -18.63 -5.30
C PHE A 120 9.00 -19.48 -5.68
N ARG A 121 9.17 -20.57 -6.44
CA ARG A 121 8.08 -21.46 -6.84
C ARG A 121 7.46 -22.13 -5.62
N ASN A 122 6.13 -22.13 -5.52
CA ASN A 122 5.36 -22.86 -4.50
C ASN A 122 5.74 -22.59 -3.03
N VAL A 123 6.43 -21.48 -2.74
CA VAL A 123 6.79 -21.13 -1.36
C VAL A 123 5.54 -20.82 -0.54
N SER A 124 5.26 -21.68 0.45
CA SER A 124 4.08 -21.54 1.31
C SER A 124 4.33 -20.58 2.47
N ILE A 125 3.55 -19.49 2.53
CA ILE A 125 3.67 -18.47 3.59
C ILE A 125 2.56 -18.61 4.64
N GLY A 126 1.51 -19.37 4.34
CA GLY A 126 0.30 -19.44 5.15
C GLY A 126 -0.70 -18.31 4.85
N LYS A 127 -1.96 -18.58 5.13
CA LYS A 127 -3.08 -17.63 4.95
C LYS A 127 -3.56 -17.18 6.33
N LYS A 128 -3.05 -16.07 6.86
CA LYS A 128 -3.70 -15.42 7.99
C LYS A 128 -4.37 -14.14 7.47
N ARG A 129 -5.68 -14.19 7.25
CA ARG A 129 -6.51 -12.99 7.05
C ARG A 129 -6.64 -12.31 8.41
N THR A 130 -5.98 -11.19 8.62
CA THR A 130 -6.33 -10.27 9.70
C THR A 130 -7.53 -9.47 9.20
N SER A 131 -8.72 -9.77 9.70
CA SER A 131 -9.87 -8.92 9.47
C SER A 131 -9.64 -7.61 10.24
N GLN A 132 -9.58 -6.51 9.52
CA GLN A 132 -9.60 -5.18 10.14
C GLN A 132 -11.06 -4.85 10.49
N PRO A 133 -11.34 -4.21 11.63
CA PRO A 133 -12.70 -3.86 11.98
C PRO A 133 -13.33 -2.95 10.93
N ILE A 134 -14.60 -3.21 10.64
CA ILE A 134 -15.47 -2.39 9.82
C ILE A 134 -16.63 -1.99 10.72
N PHE A 135 -16.94 -0.72 10.76
CA PHE A 135 -18.03 -0.22 11.61
C PHE A 135 -19.35 -0.35 10.86
N ASN A 136 -20.35 -0.89 11.54
CA ASN A 136 -21.71 -0.80 11.08
C ASN A 136 -22.27 0.61 11.31
N TRP A 137 -23.51 0.86 10.85
CA TRP A 137 -24.12 2.17 10.96
C TRP A 137 -24.23 2.69 12.39
N GLN A 138 -24.69 1.86 13.33
CA GLN A 138 -24.81 2.21 14.74
C GLN A 138 -23.46 2.55 15.39
N GLN A 139 -22.40 1.84 15.02
CA GLN A 139 -21.05 2.12 15.51
C GLN A 139 -20.52 3.44 14.95
N MET A 140 -20.78 3.75 13.67
CA MET A 140 -20.42 5.05 13.10
C MET A 140 -21.20 6.18 13.74
N GLU A 141 -22.50 6.01 13.98
CA GLU A 141 -23.33 6.97 14.70
C GLU A 141 -22.78 7.24 16.10
N LYS A 142 -22.38 6.20 16.83
CA LYS A 142 -21.71 6.36 18.13
C LYS A 142 -20.42 7.15 18.01
N VAL A 143 -19.61 6.93 16.97
CA VAL A 143 -18.40 7.75 16.71
C VAL A 143 -18.77 9.21 16.50
N HIS A 144 -19.76 9.51 15.65
CA HIS A 144 -20.21 10.89 15.41
C HIS A 144 -20.75 11.61 16.67
N HIS A 145 -21.40 10.89 17.56
CA HIS A 145 -21.91 11.43 18.83
C HIS A 145 -20.86 11.53 19.94
N THR A 146 -19.68 10.93 19.76
CA THR A 146 -18.58 11.03 20.71
C THR A 146 -18.00 12.45 20.67
N LYS A 147 -17.82 13.07 21.82
CA LYS A 147 -17.29 14.44 21.96
C LYS A 147 -16.05 14.42 22.85
N PRO A 148 -14.84 14.24 22.31
CA PRO A 148 -13.61 14.43 23.05
C PRO A 148 -13.48 15.89 23.52
N GLU A 149 -12.70 16.10 24.58
CA GLU A 149 -12.45 17.43 25.15
C GLU A 149 -11.84 18.38 24.12
N GLU A 150 -12.32 19.62 24.12
CA GLU A 150 -11.87 20.68 23.20
C GLU A 150 -10.38 21.00 23.34
N GLY A 151 -9.71 21.31 22.25
CA GLY A 151 -8.29 21.66 22.22
C GLY A 151 -7.35 20.46 22.38
N THR A 152 -7.87 19.25 22.57
CA THR A 152 -7.06 18.05 22.74
C THR A 152 -6.64 17.42 21.42
N LYS A 153 -5.58 16.61 21.46
CA LYS A 153 -5.15 15.81 20.30
C LYS A 153 -6.12 14.67 20.00
N ASP A 154 -6.90 14.25 20.97
CA ASP A 154 -7.95 13.25 20.84
C ASP A 154 -9.09 13.81 19.98
N LEU A 155 -9.49 15.06 20.19
CA LEU A 155 -10.49 15.72 19.37
C LEU A 155 -10.00 15.88 17.92
N LEU A 156 -8.75 16.30 17.71
CA LEU A 156 -8.18 16.36 16.36
C LEU A 156 -8.17 14.98 15.69
N ALA A 157 -7.83 13.93 16.41
CA ALA A 157 -7.84 12.58 15.87
C ALA A 157 -9.25 12.09 15.54
N HIS A 158 -10.22 12.39 16.39
CA HIS A 158 -11.62 12.08 16.20
C HIS A 158 -12.19 12.77 14.96
N ASP A 159 -12.07 14.10 14.89
CA ASP A 159 -12.58 14.89 13.76
C ASP A 159 -11.90 14.50 12.45
N THR A 160 -10.60 14.19 12.50
CA THR A 160 -9.86 13.65 11.35
C THR A 160 -10.42 12.31 10.88
N PHE A 161 -10.83 11.43 11.80
CA PHE A 161 -11.40 10.13 11.45
C PHE A 161 -12.77 10.29 10.78
N ILE A 162 -13.63 11.16 11.34
CA ILE A 162 -14.92 11.51 10.73
C ILE A 162 -14.70 12.09 9.34
N PHE A 163 -13.80 13.08 9.23
CA PHE A 163 -13.48 13.69 7.94
C PHE A 163 -13.00 12.66 6.93
N GLN A 164 -12.11 11.74 7.32
CA GLN A 164 -11.65 10.67 6.43
C GLN A 164 -12.80 9.79 5.94
N HIS A 165 -13.69 9.41 6.85
CA HIS A 165 -14.85 8.59 6.50
C HIS A 165 -15.75 9.34 5.54
N ASP A 166 -16.20 10.54 5.89
CA ASP A 166 -17.20 11.29 5.15
C ASP A 166 -16.66 11.85 3.82
N ALA A 167 -15.34 12.04 3.75
CA ALA A 167 -14.63 12.36 2.50
C ALA A 167 -14.31 11.10 1.66
N MET A 168 -15.28 10.20 1.50
CA MET A 168 -15.17 8.96 0.70
C MET A 168 -14.00 8.07 1.10
N GLY A 169 -13.72 7.96 2.40
CA GLY A 169 -12.64 7.15 2.91
C GLY A 169 -11.25 7.69 2.52
N MET A 170 -11.05 8.99 2.54
CA MET A 170 -9.79 9.63 2.18
C MET A 170 -8.61 9.05 2.98
N PRO A 171 -7.52 8.59 2.35
CA PRO A 171 -6.35 8.12 3.09
C PRO A 171 -5.70 9.23 3.91
N PHE A 172 -5.20 8.89 5.09
CA PHE A 172 -4.55 9.86 5.98
C PHE A 172 -3.37 10.58 5.33
N VAL A 173 -2.59 9.88 4.49
CA VAL A 173 -1.46 10.50 3.79
C VAL A 173 -1.91 11.57 2.79
N ASP A 174 -3.08 11.40 2.18
CA ASP A 174 -3.65 12.38 1.26
C ASP A 174 -4.24 13.55 2.07
N LEU A 175 -4.99 13.25 3.14
CA LEU A 175 -5.58 14.24 4.05
C LEU A 175 -4.53 15.17 4.67
N MET A 176 -3.45 14.62 5.22
CA MET A 176 -2.42 15.44 5.88
C MET A 176 -1.68 16.38 4.92
N ASN A 177 -1.77 16.13 3.61
CA ASN A 177 -1.20 16.96 2.55
C ASN A 177 -2.21 17.92 1.90
N LEU A 178 -3.45 17.99 2.40
CA LEU A 178 -4.43 18.95 1.89
C LEU A 178 -4.03 20.38 2.22
N THR A 179 -4.09 21.22 1.21
CA THR A 179 -3.83 22.66 1.29
C THR A 179 -5.08 23.45 0.91
N LYS A 180 -5.08 24.75 1.19
CA LYS A 180 -6.13 25.68 0.76
C LYS A 180 -6.39 25.63 -0.77
N ASN A 181 -5.35 25.32 -1.56
CA ASN A 181 -5.45 25.19 -3.03
C ASN A 181 -6.23 23.95 -3.49
N ASN A 182 -6.48 23.01 -2.60
CA ASN A 182 -7.30 21.83 -2.90
C ASN A 182 -8.81 22.14 -2.85
N LEU A 183 -9.21 23.29 -2.29
CA LEU A 183 -10.61 23.73 -2.24
C LEU A 183 -10.96 24.47 -3.54
N ARG A 184 -11.75 23.84 -4.41
CA ARG A 184 -12.10 24.39 -5.73
C ARG A 184 -13.56 24.10 -6.06
N ASN A 185 -14.33 25.14 -6.45
CA ASN A 185 -15.70 25.00 -6.95
C ASN A 185 -16.60 24.12 -6.06
N GLY A 186 -16.54 24.30 -4.73
CA GLY A 186 -17.35 23.51 -3.79
C GLY A 186 -16.89 22.05 -3.63
N HIS A 187 -15.68 21.70 -4.05
CA HIS A 187 -15.10 20.39 -3.92
C HIS A 187 -13.71 20.45 -3.29
N ILE A 188 -13.31 19.33 -2.69
CA ILE A 188 -11.93 19.03 -2.30
C ILE A 188 -11.33 18.21 -3.44
N VAL A 189 -10.42 18.80 -4.23
CA VAL A 189 -9.77 18.15 -5.38
C VAL A 189 -8.32 17.88 -5.05
N TYR A 190 -7.91 16.63 -5.13
CA TYR A 190 -6.54 16.22 -4.82
C TYR A 190 -6.09 15.03 -5.65
N HIS A 191 -4.77 14.92 -5.85
CA HIS A 191 -4.17 13.73 -6.45
C HIS A 191 -3.70 12.77 -5.37
N ARG A 192 -4.09 11.51 -5.49
CA ARG A 192 -3.68 10.44 -4.59
C ARG A 192 -2.15 10.32 -4.54
N VAL A 193 -1.55 10.47 -3.37
CA VAL A 193 -0.09 10.31 -3.17
C VAL A 193 0.39 8.94 -3.67
N LYS A 194 -0.43 7.89 -3.52
CA LYS A 194 -0.04 6.53 -3.90
C LYS A 194 -0.22 6.21 -5.39
N THR A 195 -1.18 6.77 -6.08
CA THR A 195 -1.52 6.36 -7.46
C THR A 195 -1.42 7.49 -8.47
N GLY A 196 -1.42 8.75 -8.03
CA GLY A 196 -1.50 9.91 -8.90
C GLY A 196 -2.91 10.21 -9.39
N GLU A 197 -3.88 9.33 -9.15
CA GLU A 197 -5.27 9.52 -9.57
C GLU A 197 -5.89 10.74 -8.93
N GLU A 198 -6.59 11.56 -9.70
CA GLU A 198 -7.37 12.68 -9.20
C GLU A 198 -8.65 12.18 -8.54
N VAL A 199 -8.93 12.72 -7.36
CA VAL A 199 -10.17 12.48 -6.62
C VAL A 199 -10.81 13.82 -6.30
N SER A 200 -12.11 13.90 -6.56
CA SER A 200 -12.93 15.08 -6.27
C SER A 200 -14.01 14.69 -5.26
N VAL A 201 -13.99 15.29 -4.09
CA VAL A 201 -14.94 15.08 -3.00
C VAL A 201 -15.81 16.31 -2.85
N PRO A 202 -17.13 16.23 -2.88
CA PRO A 202 -17.98 17.40 -2.61
C PRO A 202 -17.74 17.93 -1.20
N LEU A 203 -17.54 19.23 -1.07
CA LEU A 203 -17.32 19.91 0.22
C LEU A 203 -18.68 20.11 0.91
N LEU A 204 -19.17 19.06 1.55
CA LEU A 204 -20.39 19.09 2.33
C LEU A 204 -20.26 20.00 3.56
N PRO A 205 -21.36 20.54 4.10
CA PRO A 205 -21.32 21.41 5.28
C PRO A 205 -20.57 20.81 6.47
N GLU A 206 -20.72 19.52 6.71
CA GLU A 206 -20.09 18.79 7.81
C GLU A 206 -18.55 18.74 7.63
N LEU A 207 -18.09 18.47 6.42
CA LEU A 207 -16.66 18.51 6.09
C LEU A 207 -16.10 19.92 6.21
N LYS A 208 -16.86 20.91 5.75
CA LYS A 208 -16.48 22.34 5.85
C LYS A 208 -16.34 22.77 7.31
N ALA A 209 -17.26 22.38 8.18
CA ALA A 209 -17.21 22.71 9.61
C ALA A 209 -15.94 22.18 10.27
N ILE A 210 -15.52 20.94 9.95
CA ILE A 210 -14.26 20.37 10.44
C ILE A 210 -13.06 21.17 9.90
N LEU A 211 -13.05 21.51 8.60
CA LEU A 211 -11.94 22.29 8.03
C LEU A 211 -11.84 23.69 8.65
N ASP A 212 -12.97 24.37 8.83
CA ASP A 212 -12.99 25.72 9.42
C ASP A 212 -12.48 25.72 10.88
N LYS A 213 -12.66 24.63 11.63
CA LYS A 213 -12.13 24.45 12.98
C LYS A 213 -10.60 24.36 13.02
N TYR A 214 -9.97 23.74 12.03
CA TYR A 214 -8.53 23.45 12.03
C TYR A 214 -7.70 24.30 11.09
N LYS A 215 -8.34 24.96 10.14
CA LYS A 215 -7.69 25.85 9.18
C LYS A 215 -7.10 27.07 9.90
N ARG A 216 -5.84 27.36 9.60
CA ARG A 216 -5.13 28.54 10.11
C ARG A 216 -4.80 29.50 8.98
N GLU A 217 -4.86 30.80 9.24
CA GLU A 217 -4.55 31.82 8.23
C GLU A 217 -3.06 31.83 7.86
N ASP A 218 -2.20 31.60 8.84
CA ASP A 218 -0.73 31.58 8.72
C ASP A 218 -0.18 30.27 8.12
N SER A 219 -1.04 29.29 7.77
CA SER A 219 -0.64 27.99 7.25
C SER A 219 -1.30 27.68 5.89
N PRO A 220 -0.57 27.11 4.93
CA PRO A 220 -1.18 26.61 3.70
C PRO A 220 -2.00 25.35 3.92
N TRP A 221 -1.75 24.61 4.99
CA TRP A 221 -2.35 23.31 5.27
C TRP A 221 -3.74 23.43 5.87
N LEU A 222 -4.65 22.54 5.47
CA LEU A 222 -6.01 22.47 6.02
C LEU A 222 -6.07 21.81 7.39
N PHE A 223 -5.10 20.97 7.72
CA PHE A 223 -4.98 20.29 9.01
C PHE A 223 -3.61 20.55 9.67
N PRO A 224 -3.54 20.63 11.00
CA PRO A 224 -2.33 20.98 11.72
C PRO A 224 -1.39 19.76 11.95
N PHE A 225 -1.18 18.92 10.92
CA PHE A 225 -0.27 17.77 11.01
C PHE A 225 1.17 18.11 10.69
N TRP A 226 1.41 19.16 9.91
CA TRP A 226 2.73 19.68 9.60
C TRP A 226 3.05 20.87 10.51
N HIS A 227 4.16 20.76 11.21
CA HIS A 227 4.69 21.88 12.00
C HIS A 227 5.87 22.51 11.27
N GLU A 228 5.89 23.81 11.16
CA GLU A 228 7.05 24.54 10.62
C GLU A 228 8.30 24.20 11.42
N GLY A 229 9.39 23.87 10.69
CA GLY A 229 10.70 23.55 11.28
C GLY A 229 10.85 22.14 11.85
N LYS A 230 9.82 21.30 11.88
CA LYS A 230 9.95 19.90 12.27
C LYS A 230 9.83 18.99 11.05
N SER A 231 10.90 18.30 10.74
CA SER A 231 10.95 17.25 9.71
C SER A 231 10.26 15.97 10.20
N ASP A 232 8.96 16.06 10.55
CA ASP A 232 8.18 14.87 10.91
C ASP A 232 7.98 14.02 9.65
N ARG A 233 8.43 12.77 9.70
CA ARG A 233 8.20 11.84 8.60
C ARG A 233 6.73 11.47 8.56
N PRO A 234 6.08 11.38 7.38
CA PRO A 234 4.66 11.00 7.27
C PRO A 234 4.29 9.74 8.05
N ARG A 235 5.21 8.78 8.11
CA ARG A 235 5.05 7.54 8.88
C ARG A 235 4.95 7.79 10.39
N THR A 236 5.70 8.73 10.92
CA THR A 236 5.68 9.09 12.35
C THR A 236 4.37 9.78 12.70
N VAL A 237 3.91 10.69 11.86
CA VAL A 237 2.62 11.39 12.04
C VAL A 237 1.47 10.38 11.99
N LEU A 238 1.45 9.47 11.02
CA LEU A 238 0.46 8.39 10.93
C LEU A 238 0.47 7.47 12.17
N ALA A 239 1.65 7.09 12.67
CA ALA A 239 1.75 6.26 13.86
C ALA A 239 1.19 6.96 15.10
N ARG A 240 1.45 8.26 15.25
CA ARG A 240 0.90 9.12 16.32
C ARG A 240 -0.62 9.22 16.20
N TYR A 241 -1.14 9.50 15.02
CA TYR A 241 -2.58 9.55 14.76
C TYR A 241 -3.29 8.23 15.12
N ASN A 242 -2.76 7.10 14.64
CA ASN A 242 -3.33 5.79 14.97
C ASN A 242 -3.28 5.48 16.48
N ARG A 243 -2.29 5.98 17.22
CA ARG A 243 -2.23 5.84 18.69
C ARG A 243 -3.37 6.58 19.37
N TYR A 244 -3.68 7.80 18.94
CA TYR A 244 -4.82 8.54 19.47
C TYR A 244 -6.14 7.86 19.12
N LEU A 245 -6.31 7.34 17.91
CA LEU A 245 -7.51 6.59 17.52
C LEU A 245 -7.71 5.34 18.38
N VAL A 246 -6.65 4.61 18.72
CA VAL A 246 -6.74 3.46 19.63
C VAL A 246 -7.14 3.91 21.03
N GLY A 247 -6.52 4.97 21.56
CA GLY A 247 -6.90 5.54 22.86
C GLY A 247 -8.38 5.98 22.90
N LEU A 248 -8.86 6.65 21.86
CA LEU A 248 -10.29 6.99 21.73
C LEU A 248 -11.18 5.75 21.76
N SER A 249 -10.77 4.69 21.05
CA SER A 249 -11.55 3.43 21.05
C SER A 249 -11.69 2.87 22.46
N GLU A 250 -10.62 2.90 23.24
CA GLU A 250 -10.60 2.40 24.63
C GLU A 250 -11.39 3.30 25.56
N ASN A 251 -11.17 4.63 25.51
CA ASN A 251 -11.79 5.60 26.42
C ASN A 251 -13.32 5.70 26.23
N TYR A 252 -13.81 5.53 25.01
CA TYR A 252 -15.23 5.70 24.68
C TYR A 252 -15.97 4.37 24.37
N GLY A 253 -15.32 3.24 24.60
CA GLY A 253 -15.90 1.92 24.35
C GLY A 253 -16.33 1.75 22.90
N LEU A 254 -15.52 2.24 21.96
CA LEU A 254 -15.69 2.10 20.52
C LEU A 254 -14.92 0.88 20.01
N PRO A 255 -15.30 0.29 18.89
CA PRO A 255 -14.46 -0.71 18.23
C PRO A 255 -13.11 -0.08 17.85
N ARG A 256 -12.07 -0.91 17.79
CA ARG A 256 -10.71 -0.43 17.50
C ARG A 256 -10.63 0.40 16.23
N MET A 257 -10.28 1.66 16.38
CA MET A 257 -10.14 2.64 15.31
C MET A 257 -8.70 2.68 14.79
N THR A 258 -8.57 2.83 13.49
CA THR A 258 -7.31 3.17 12.79
C THR A 258 -7.63 4.04 11.59
N SER A 259 -6.66 4.75 11.06
CA SER A 259 -6.82 5.54 9.82
C SER A 259 -7.34 4.72 8.63
N TYR A 260 -7.10 3.42 8.65
CA TYR A 260 -7.56 2.51 7.61
C TYR A 260 -9.00 2.02 7.84
N THR A 261 -9.45 2.00 9.09
CA THR A 261 -10.83 1.66 9.45
C THR A 261 -11.84 2.60 8.80
N ALA A 262 -11.60 3.92 8.84
CA ALA A 262 -12.47 4.92 8.20
C ALA A 262 -12.72 4.58 6.72
N ARG A 263 -11.66 4.32 5.97
CA ARG A 263 -11.74 4.00 4.55
C ARG A 263 -12.46 2.68 4.25
N ARG A 264 -12.18 1.64 5.04
CA ARG A 264 -12.85 0.35 4.86
C ARG A 264 -14.32 0.43 5.22
N THR A 265 -14.64 1.15 6.29
CA THR A 265 -16.01 1.37 6.72
C THR A 265 -16.81 2.08 5.65
N TRP A 266 -16.31 3.20 5.11
CA TRP A 266 -16.98 3.90 4.02
C TRP A 266 -17.21 2.98 2.82
N ALA A 267 -16.16 2.31 2.32
CA ALA A 267 -16.28 1.44 1.14
C ALA A 267 -17.29 0.30 1.34
N THR A 268 -17.26 -0.33 2.50
CA THR A 268 -18.18 -1.46 2.81
C THR A 268 -19.61 -1.00 3.00
N ASN A 269 -19.81 0.13 3.71
CA ASN A 269 -21.15 0.68 3.91
C ASN A 269 -21.74 1.23 2.60
N ALA A 270 -20.94 1.88 1.76
CA ALA A 270 -21.34 2.31 0.43
C ALA A 270 -21.85 1.13 -0.41
N TYR A 271 -21.09 0.03 -0.43
CA TYR A 271 -21.50 -1.19 -1.12
C TYR A 271 -22.79 -1.80 -0.54
N ARG A 272 -22.90 -1.89 0.79
CA ARG A 272 -24.12 -2.42 1.47
C ARG A 272 -25.35 -1.57 1.22
N ASN A 273 -25.16 -0.26 0.99
CA ASN A 273 -26.23 0.66 0.59
C ASN A 273 -26.53 0.65 -0.93
N GLY A 274 -25.99 -0.30 -1.68
CA GLY A 274 -26.30 -0.49 -3.09
C GLY A 274 -25.57 0.48 -4.03
N ILE A 275 -24.57 1.23 -3.55
CA ILE A 275 -23.78 2.10 -4.41
C ILE A 275 -22.96 1.23 -5.38
N ASP A 276 -23.00 1.57 -6.67
CA ASP A 276 -22.30 0.85 -7.71
C ASP A 276 -20.78 0.76 -7.43
N MET A 277 -20.20 -0.39 -7.75
CA MET A 277 -18.80 -0.68 -7.51
C MET A 277 -17.85 0.28 -8.23
N GLN A 278 -18.22 0.74 -9.42
CA GLN A 278 -17.39 1.68 -10.18
C GLN A 278 -17.41 3.08 -9.54
N VAL A 279 -18.56 3.47 -8.98
CA VAL A 279 -18.70 4.73 -8.22
C VAL A 279 -17.84 4.66 -6.95
N ILE A 280 -17.90 3.55 -6.21
CA ILE A 280 -17.03 3.31 -5.03
C ILE A 280 -15.55 3.33 -5.43
N GLN A 281 -15.19 2.65 -6.51
CA GLN A 281 -13.82 2.65 -7.04
C GLN A 281 -13.32 4.07 -7.33
N ARG A 282 -14.14 4.86 -8.01
CA ARG A 282 -13.82 6.25 -8.36
C ARG A 282 -13.67 7.13 -7.11
N GLY A 283 -14.61 7.04 -6.18
CA GLY A 283 -14.56 7.76 -4.89
C GLY A 283 -13.32 7.41 -4.07
N LEU A 284 -12.91 6.15 -4.10
CA LEU A 284 -11.67 5.70 -3.46
C LEU A 284 -10.40 6.08 -4.26
N GLY A 285 -10.49 6.49 -5.51
CA GLY A 285 -9.33 6.71 -6.38
C GLY A 285 -8.50 5.44 -6.58
N HIS A 286 -9.17 4.32 -6.87
CA HIS A 286 -8.51 3.05 -7.20
C HIS A 286 -8.42 2.88 -8.72
N ALA A 287 -7.25 2.57 -9.22
CA ALA A 287 -7.05 2.26 -10.64
C ALA A 287 -7.75 0.96 -11.09
N SER A 288 -8.18 0.08 -10.16
CA SER A 288 -8.78 -1.21 -10.46
C SER A 288 -9.88 -1.58 -9.48
N VAL A 289 -10.98 -2.12 -10.00
CA VAL A 289 -12.10 -2.70 -9.21
C VAL A 289 -11.62 -3.82 -8.29
N THR A 290 -10.66 -4.63 -8.72
CA THR A 290 -10.04 -5.69 -7.90
C THR A 290 -9.46 -5.14 -6.60
N THR A 291 -8.91 -3.92 -6.64
CA THR A 291 -8.43 -3.25 -5.42
C THR A 291 -9.59 -2.87 -4.49
N THR A 292 -10.70 -2.40 -5.04
CA THR A 292 -11.91 -2.04 -4.29
C THR A 292 -12.54 -3.26 -3.63
N LEU A 293 -12.63 -4.39 -4.33
CA LEU A 293 -13.16 -5.65 -3.79
C LEU A 293 -12.42 -6.15 -2.54
N ARG A 294 -11.14 -5.82 -2.38
CA ARG A 294 -10.39 -6.17 -1.16
C ARG A 294 -10.83 -5.39 0.09
N TYR A 295 -11.51 -4.28 -0.09
CA TYR A 295 -12.05 -3.46 1.00
C TYR A 295 -13.43 -3.92 1.43
N ILE A 296 -14.19 -4.52 0.53
CA ILE A 296 -15.52 -5.04 0.79
C ILE A 296 -15.35 -6.44 1.38
N GLN A 297 -15.63 -6.59 2.66
CA GLN A 297 -15.64 -7.89 3.30
C GLN A 297 -16.97 -8.58 3.04
N ASP A 298 -16.87 -9.85 2.70
CA ASP A 298 -17.92 -10.87 2.58
C ASP A 298 -19.31 -10.31 2.21
N ILE A 299 -19.71 -10.58 0.97
CA ILE A 299 -21.10 -10.42 0.55
C ILE A 299 -21.89 -11.30 1.50
N ASP A 300 -22.66 -10.67 2.37
CA ASP A 300 -23.54 -11.39 3.30
C ASP A 300 -24.55 -12.19 2.47
N GLN A 301 -24.80 -13.44 2.85
CA GLN A 301 -25.81 -14.28 2.18
C GLN A 301 -27.17 -13.58 2.13
N SER A 302 -27.50 -12.78 3.14
CA SER A 302 -28.70 -11.96 3.15
C SER A 302 -28.81 -10.97 1.98
N ALA A 303 -27.70 -10.42 1.52
CA ALA A 303 -27.68 -9.53 0.34
C ALA A 303 -27.94 -10.31 -0.96
N VAL A 304 -27.44 -11.55 -1.05
CA VAL A 304 -27.72 -12.44 -2.19
C VAL A 304 -29.19 -12.82 -2.19
N ASP A 305 -29.73 -13.18 -1.04
CA ASP A 305 -31.14 -13.55 -0.86
C ASP A 305 -32.09 -12.38 -1.19
N ALA A 306 -31.74 -11.15 -0.74
CA ALA A 306 -32.49 -9.94 -1.06
C ALA A 306 -32.46 -9.64 -2.57
N ALA A 307 -31.30 -9.79 -3.23
CA ALA A 307 -31.19 -9.62 -4.67
C ALA A 307 -32.04 -10.64 -5.44
N CYS A 308 -32.00 -11.90 -5.03
CA CYS A 308 -32.86 -12.94 -5.60
C CYS A 308 -34.35 -12.64 -5.41
N ALA A 309 -34.76 -12.21 -4.20
CA ALA A 309 -36.11 -11.83 -3.91
C ALA A 309 -36.60 -10.64 -4.76
N SER A 310 -35.77 -9.60 -4.90
CA SER A 310 -36.09 -8.41 -5.72
C SER A 310 -36.32 -8.75 -7.19
N MET A 311 -35.49 -9.62 -7.76
CA MET A 311 -35.62 -10.07 -9.14
C MET A 311 -36.94 -10.83 -9.36
N VAL A 312 -37.35 -11.68 -8.41
CA VAL A 312 -38.63 -12.41 -8.48
C VAL A 312 -39.82 -11.46 -8.39
N VAL A 313 -39.77 -10.45 -7.52
CA VAL A 313 -40.83 -9.43 -7.40
C VAL A 313 -40.97 -8.62 -8.69
N HIS A 314 -39.86 -8.17 -9.29
CA HIS A 314 -39.87 -7.48 -10.59
C HIS A 314 -40.48 -8.31 -11.71
N LEU A 315 -40.18 -9.59 -11.79
CA LEU A 315 -40.76 -10.50 -12.80
C LEU A 315 -42.29 -10.67 -12.58
N LYS A 316 -42.76 -10.74 -11.33
CA LYS A 316 -44.19 -10.83 -11.04
C LYS A 316 -44.94 -9.54 -11.37
N GLN A 317 -44.35 -8.37 -11.11
CA GLN A 317 -44.93 -7.07 -11.45
C GLN A 317 -45.03 -6.88 -12.98
N ARG A 318 -44.01 -7.25 -13.76
CA ARG A 318 -44.04 -7.23 -15.24
C ARG A 318 -45.15 -8.13 -15.78
N LYS A 319 -45.33 -9.34 -15.26
CA LYS A 319 -46.40 -10.25 -15.67
C LYS A 319 -47.79 -9.70 -15.36
N LYS A 320 -47.95 -8.97 -14.24
CA LYS A 320 -49.22 -8.33 -13.87
C LYS A 320 -49.51 -7.13 -14.78
N GLY A 321 -48.54 -6.28 -15.07
CA GLY A 321 -48.72 -5.14 -15.99
C GLY A 321 -49.05 -5.56 -17.42
N GLN A 322 -48.46 -6.67 -17.91
CA GLN A 322 -48.83 -7.25 -19.20
C GLN A 322 -50.26 -7.79 -19.27
N LYS A 323 -50.79 -8.34 -18.17
CA LYS A 323 -52.18 -8.78 -18.10
C LYS A 323 -53.19 -7.62 -18.02
N GLU A 324 -52.75 -6.45 -17.49
CA GLU A 324 -53.58 -5.26 -17.34
C GLU A 324 -53.42 -4.24 -18.47
N GLY A 325 -52.68 -4.59 -19.55
CA GLY A 325 -52.52 -3.73 -20.72
C GLY A 325 -51.74 -2.45 -20.50
N LYS A 326 -51.05 -2.31 -19.37
CA LYS A 326 -50.24 -1.13 -19.05
C LYS A 326 -48.78 -1.34 -19.48
N ILE A 327 -48.39 -0.69 -20.59
CA ILE A 327 -47.00 -0.62 -21.00
C ILE A 327 -46.35 0.50 -20.18
N TYR A 328 -45.47 0.16 -19.24
CA TYR A 328 -44.58 1.12 -18.59
C TYR A 328 -43.38 1.35 -19.49
N VAL A 329 -43.34 2.51 -20.14
CA VAL A 329 -42.14 3.01 -20.80
C VAL A 329 -41.27 3.65 -19.72
N ASN A 330 -40.09 3.06 -19.45
CA ASN A 330 -39.10 3.70 -18.60
C ASN A 330 -38.46 4.84 -19.37
N CYS A 331 -38.59 6.06 -18.87
CA CYS A 331 -37.70 7.18 -19.18
C CYS A 331 -36.40 7.10 -18.39
#